data_95135919f462486c56d7b58ecdfd6a93
#
_entry.id   95135919f462486c56d7b58ecdfd6a93
#
_cell.length_a   1.000
_cell.length_b   1.000
_cell.length_c   1.000
_cell.angle_alpha   90.00
_cell.angle_beta   90.00
_cell.angle_gamma   90.00
#
_symmetry.space_group_name_H-M   'P 1'
#
loop_
_entity.id
_entity.type
_entity.pdbx_description
1 polymer ?
#
loop_
_entity_poly.entity_id
_entity_poly.type
_entity_poly.pdbx_seq_one_letter_code
_entity_poly.pdbx_strand_id
1 'polypeptide(L)'
;QWDIEWKTFMLCCQGKGKIKCTIFSVWNKKKGDVITVQKKRKYRYIIAFIFLGIGVVIFLALNICIGSVRITLSDILGTMTGQETNETISRILWDIRLPRTLAVIILGGALSLAGYLLQTFFYNPIAGPFVLGISSGAKMVVALVMVFLMGRAIRITSADMIAAAFVGAMLSMGFVLLLSRRVKGMSMLVVSGVMIGYICSAITELVVT
;
A
#
# COMPACT_ATOMS: atom_id res chain seq x y z
N GLN A 1 -6.18 -31.48 13.68
CA GLN A 1 -6.30 -31.03 15.10
C GLN A 1 -7.71 -31.20 15.65
N TRP A 2 -8.75 -31.23 14.82
CA TRP A 2 -10.17 -31.45 15.23
C TRP A 2 -10.51 -32.93 15.56
N ASP A 3 -9.87 -33.87 14.90
CA ASP A 3 -10.16 -35.30 15.07
C ASP A 3 -9.69 -35.89 16.44
N ILE A 4 -8.67 -35.30 17.04
CA ILE A 4 -8.16 -35.78 18.34
C ILE A 4 -9.07 -35.34 19.48
N GLU A 5 -9.71 -34.19 19.38
CA GLU A 5 -10.63 -33.69 20.41
C GLU A 5 -11.93 -34.53 20.50
N TRP A 6 -12.46 -34.97 19.37
CA TRP A 6 -13.68 -35.82 19.34
C TRP A 6 -13.47 -37.21 19.91
N LYS A 7 -12.30 -37.83 19.66
CA LYS A 7 -11.96 -39.13 20.25
C LYS A 7 -11.79 -39.07 21.77
N THR A 8 -11.20 -38.01 22.28
CA THR A 8 -11.05 -37.78 23.72
C THR A 8 -12.40 -37.52 24.38
N PHE A 9 -13.32 -36.84 23.68
CA PHE A 9 -14.68 -36.57 24.16
C PHE A 9 -15.53 -37.84 24.26
N MET A 10 -15.42 -38.77 23.30
CA MET A 10 -16.16 -40.04 23.32
C MET A 10 -15.69 -41.02 24.42
N LEU A 11 -14.39 -41.06 24.69
CA LEU A 11 -13.82 -41.92 25.75
C LEU A 11 -14.21 -41.45 27.17
N CYS A 12 -14.51 -40.19 27.38
CA CYS A 12 -14.89 -39.62 28.68
C CYS A 12 -16.39 -39.79 29.02
N CYS A 13 -17.22 -40.16 28.04
CA CYS A 13 -18.67 -40.34 28.26
C CYS A 13 -19.07 -41.65 28.98
N GLN A 14 -18.13 -42.55 29.21
CA GLN A 14 -18.40 -43.89 29.80
C GLN A 14 -18.22 -44.00 31.34
N GLY A 15 -17.81 -42.95 32.03
CA GLY A 15 -17.56 -42.99 33.50
C GLY A 15 -18.24 -41.87 34.28
N LYS A 16 -19.11 -42.27 35.17
CA LYS A 16 -19.73 -41.62 36.36
C LYS A 16 -19.80 -40.07 36.44
N GLY A 17 -21.00 -39.58 36.65
CA GLY A 17 -21.59 -38.22 36.70
C GLY A 17 -20.82 -36.99 37.24
N LYS A 18 -19.80 -37.12 38.05
CA LYS A 18 -19.04 -35.96 38.59
C LYS A 18 -18.01 -35.40 37.62
N ILE A 19 -17.46 -36.18 36.71
CA ILE A 19 -16.45 -35.76 35.70
C ILE A 19 -17.09 -34.93 34.62
N LYS A 20 -18.36 -35.18 34.26
CA LYS A 20 -19.11 -34.41 33.25
C LYS A 20 -19.25 -32.93 33.61
N CYS A 21 -19.44 -32.61 34.90
CA CYS A 21 -19.65 -31.23 35.33
C CYS A 21 -18.36 -30.39 35.25
N THR A 22 -17.21 -31.00 35.56
CA THR A 22 -15.91 -30.31 35.56
C THR A 22 -15.42 -30.06 34.15
N ILE A 23 -15.58 -31.01 33.24
CA ILE A 23 -15.17 -30.85 31.83
C ILE A 23 -16.05 -29.80 31.14
N PHE A 24 -17.34 -29.80 31.37
CA PHE A 24 -18.27 -28.79 30.81
C PHE A 24 -17.98 -27.39 31.34
N SER A 25 -17.63 -27.24 32.62
CA SER A 25 -17.27 -25.93 33.18
C SER A 25 -15.94 -25.39 32.62
N VAL A 26 -14.93 -26.24 32.45
CA VAL A 26 -13.64 -25.91 31.84
C VAL A 26 -13.82 -25.53 30.36
N TRP A 27 -14.63 -26.28 29.61
CA TRP A 27 -14.93 -25.99 28.20
C TRP A 27 -15.67 -24.68 28.03
N ASN A 28 -16.67 -24.43 28.89
CA ASN A 28 -17.44 -23.17 28.84
C ASN A 28 -16.61 -21.95 29.25
N LYS A 29 -15.68 -22.11 30.21
CA LYS A 29 -14.71 -21.08 30.59
C LYS A 29 -13.74 -20.78 29.44
N LYS A 30 -13.17 -21.84 28.80
CA LYS A 30 -12.27 -21.68 27.66
C LYS A 30 -12.97 -21.01 26.46
N LYS A 31 -14.23 -21.34 26.22
CA LYS A 31 -15.06 -20.69 25.17
C LYS A 31 -15.36 -19.24 25.51
N GLY A 32 -15.63 -18.91 26.76
CA GLY A 32 -15.78 -17.54 27.26
C GLY A 32 -14.51 -16.72 27.09
N ASP A 33 -13.36 -17.28 27.46
CA ASP A 33 -12.05 -16.63 27.32
C ASP A 33 -11.71 -16.37 25.84
N VAL A 34 -11.98 -17.31 24.94
CA VAL A 34 -11.77 -17.14 23.49
C VAL A 34 -12.67 -16.04 22.94
N ILE A 35 -13.93 -15.98 23.33
CA ILE A 35 -14.88 -14.96 22.89
C ILE A 35 -14.46 -13.57 23.38
N THR A 36 -14.03 -13.46 24.64
CA THR A 36 -13.57 -12.18 25.22
C THR A 36 -12.29 -11.69 24.58
N VAL A 37 -11.33 -12.57 24.29
CA VAL A 37 -10.09 -12.25 23.57
C VAL A 37 -10.41 -11.81 22.14
N GLN A 38 -11.32 -12.49 21.44
CA GLN A 38 -11.77 -12.11 20.10
C GLN A 38 -12.44 -10.74 20.11
N LYS A 39 -13.33 -10.46 21.06
CA LYS A 39 -14.02 -9.18 21.19
C LYS A 39 -13.04 -8.04 21.48
N LYS A 40 -12.10 -8.27 22.41
CA LYS A 40 -11.04 -7.31 22.76
C LYS A 40 -10.12 -7.01 21.57
N ARG A 41 -9.82 -8.02 20.74
CA ARG A 41 -9.03 -7.88 19.52
C ARG A 41 -9.76 -7.06 18.45
N LYS A 42 -11.05 -7.34 18.20
CA LYS A 42 -11.89 -6.54 17.29
C LYS A 42 -11.95 -5.07 17.70
N TYR A 43 -12.11 -4.79 18.99
CA TYR A 43 -12.16 -3.41 19.50
C TYR A 43 -10.85 -2.65 19.25
N ARG A 44 -9.72 -3.30 19.45
CA ARG A 44 -8.40 -2.73 19.15
C ARG A 44 -8.23 -2.41 17.67
N TYR A 45 -8.69 -3.28 16.77
CA TYR A 45 -8.66 -3.00 15.33
C TYR A 45 -9.55 -1.82 14.96
N ILE A 46 -10.76 -1.75 15.48
CA ILE A 46 -11.69 -0.63 15.23
C ILE A 46 -11.05 0.70 15.65
N ILE A 47 -10.49 0.75 16.87
CA ILE A 47 -9.80 1.95 17.37
C ILE A 47 -8.61 2.31 16.47
N ALA A 48 -7.82 1.34 16.07
CA ALA A 48 -6.67 1.56 15.18
C ALA A 48 -7.12 2.12 13.81
N PHE A 49 -8.19 1.58 13.23
CA PHE A 49 -8.74 2.09 11.97
C PHE A 49 -9.33 3.49 12.09
N ILE A 50 -10.01 3.79 13.19
CA ILE A 50 -10.54 5.14 13.46
C ILE A 50 -9.37 6.13 13.59
N PHE A 51 -8.35 5.79 14.37
CA PHE A 51 -7.17 6.63 14.54
C PHE A 51 -6.43 6.86 13.22
N LEU A 52 -6.28 5.82 12.41
CA LEU A 52 -5.70 5.90 11.08
C LEU A 52 -6.54 6.80 10.15
N GLY A 53 -7.86 6.62 10.16
CA GLY A 53 -8.79 7.44 9.37
C GLY A 53 -8.72 8.92 9.72
N ILE A 54 -8.72 9.24 11.03
CA ILE A 54 -8.54 10.62 11.52
C ILE A 54 -7.18 11.18 11.06
N GLY A 55 -6.10 10.38 11.16
CA GLY A 55 -4.78 10.75 10.68
C GLY A 55 -4.77 11.11 9.20
N VAL A 56 -5.40 10.27 8.36
CA VAL A 56 -5.52 10.54 6.92
C VAL A 56 -6.25 11.86 6.66
N VAL A 57 -7.38 12.11 7.33
CA VAL A 57 -8.14 13.36 7.16
C VAL A 57 -7.30 14.57 7.57
N ILE A 58 -6.58 14.49 8.69
CA ILE A 58 -5.69 15.57 9.14
C ILE A 58 -4.59 15.83 8.11
N PHE A 59 -3.92 14.79 7.61
CA PHE A 59 -2.86 14.95 6.61
C PHE A 59 -3.39 15.49 5.27
N LEU A 60 -4.60 15.12 4.85
CA LEU A 60 -5.24 15.69 3.67
C LEU A 60 -5.55 17.17 3.85
N ALA A 61 -6.09 17.56 5.00
CA ALA A 61 -6.34 18.96 5.33
C ALA A 61 -5.04 19.78 5.34
N LEU A 62 -3.98 19.25 5.98
CA LEU A 62 -2.66 19.88 5.98
C LEU A 62 -2.08 20.00 4.56
N ASN A 63 -2.26 18.99 3.70
CA ASN A 63 -1.80 19.03 2.31
C ASN A 63 -2.47 20.13 1.51
N ILE A 64 -3.74 20.41 1.78
CA ILE A 64 -4.48 21.49 1.11
C ILE A 64 -4.09 22.86 1.69
N CYS A 65 -3.88 22.98 3.02
CA CYS A 65 -3.57 24.25 3.67
C CYS A 65 -2.10 24.68 3.49
N ILE A 66 -1.17 23.72 3.60
CA ILE A 66 0.28 23.97 3.55
C ILE A 66 0.81 23.83 2.13
N GLY A 67 1.35 24.91 1.57
CA GLY A 67 1.96 24.93 0.25
C GLY A 67 2.74 26.22 0.04
N SER A 68 3.16 26.49 -1.20
CA SER A 68 3.90 27.72 -1.58
C SER A 68 3.14 29.01 -1.23
N VAL A 69 1.81 28.95 -1.25
CA VAL A 69 0.90 29.99 -0.79
C VAL A 69 0.14 29.44 0.41
N ARG A 70 0.16 30.16 1.52
CA ARG A 70 -0.64 29.78 2.71
C ARG A 70 -2.10 30.10 2.42
N ILE A 71 -2.93 29.10 2.35
CA ILE A 71 -4.38 29.24 2.20
C ILE A 71 -5.01 28.92 3.56
N THR A 72 -5.81 29.84 4.05
CA THR A 72 -6.52 29.67 5.32
C THR A 72 -7.76 28.80 5.10
N LEU A 73 -8.19 28.08 6.13
CA LEU A 73 -9.43 27.28 6.08
C LEU A 73 -10.66 28.13 5.71
N SER A 74 -10.68 29.40 6.12
CA SER A 74 -11.72 30.36 5.70
C SER A 74 -11.73 30.61 4.20
N ASP A 75 -10.57 30.68 3.55
CA ASP A 75 -10.47 30.90 2.11
C ASP A 75 -10.97 29.68 1.31
N ILE A 76 -10.70 28.47 1.84
CA ILE A 76 -11.20 27.24 1.23
C ILE A 76 -12.73 27.17 1.33
N LEU A 77 -13.28 27.46 2.50
CA LEU A 77 -14.73 27.48 2.71
C LEU A 77 -15.38 28.59 1.89
N GLY A 78 -14.79 29.80 1.83
CA GLY A 78 -15.26 30.90 1.02
C GLY A 78 -15.29 30.56 -0.47
N THR A 79 -14.22 29.93 -0.99
CA THR A 79 -14.16 29.47 -2.40
C THR A 79 -15.20 28.41 -2.70
N MET A 80 -15.48 27.49 -1.76
CA MET A 80 -16.49 26.44 -1.94
C MET A 80 -17.94 26.98 -1.83
N THR A 81 -18.14 28.04 -1.06
CA THR A 81 -19.48 28.69 -0.87
C THR A 81 -19.75 29.79 -1.90
N GLY A 82 -18.81 30.07 -2.82
CA GLY A 82 -18.99 31.08 -3.87
C GLY A 82 -18.87 32.53 -3.38
N GLN A 83 -18.32 32.76 -2.17
CA GLN A 83 -17.97 34.10 -1.73
C GLN A 83 -16.73 34.62 -2.47
N GLU A 84 -16.66 35.95 -2.65
CA GLU A 84 -15.54 36.60 -3.35
C GLU A 84 -14.21 36.29 -2.66
N THR A 85 -13.53 35.26 -3.16
CA THR A 85 -12.16 34.92 -2.78
C THR A 85 -11.23 35.40 -3.91
N ASN A 86 -10.00 35.76 -3.58
CA ASN A 86 -8.99 36.15 -4.58
C ASN A 86 -8.93 35.11 -5.70
N GLU A 87 -9.14 35.54 -6.95
CA GLU A 87 -9.17 34.70 -8.14
C GLU A 87 -7.92 33.81 -8.25
N THR A 88 -6.78 34.30 -7.79
CA THR A 88 -5.52 33.54 -7.71
C THR A 88 -5.61 32.38 -6.77
N ILE A 89 -6.24 32.52 -5.59
CA ILE A 89 -6.40 31.47 -4.59
C ILE A 89 -7.34 30.37 -5.13
N SER A 90 -8.43 30.80 -5.77
CA SER A 90 -9.38 29.88 -6.41
C SER A 90 -8.71 29.05 -7.49
N ARG A 91 -7.94 29.65 -8.39
CA ARG A 91 -7.20 28.91 -9.43
C ARG A 91 -6.17 27.94 -8.85
N ILE A 92 -5.40 28.34 -7.84
CA ILE A 92 -4.44 27.47 -7.19
C ILE A 92 -5.14 26.27 -6.52
N LEU A 93 -6.30 26.49 -5.92
CA LEU A 93 -7.05 25.45 -5.26
C LEU A 93 -7.61 24.43 -6.26
N TRP A 94 -8.29 24.91 -7.32
CA TRP A 94 -8.98 24.05 -8.28
C TRP A 94 -8.04 23.40 -9.30
N ASP A 95 -7.05 24.15 -9.83
CA ASP A 95 -6.22 23.67 -10.93
C ASP A 95 -4.96 22.93 -10.45
N ILE A 96 -4.51 23.18 -9.21
CA ILE A 96 -3.27 22.59 -8.73
C ILE A 96 -3.49 21.69 -7.51
N ARG A 97 -4.09 22.21 -6.43
CA ARG A 97 -4.12 21.48 -5.16
C ARG A 97 -5.12 20.34 -5.15
N LEU A 98 -6.31 20.58 -5.63
CA LEU A 98 -7.37 19.58 -5.60
C LEU A 98 -7.07 18.39 -6.52
N PRO A 99 -6.63 18.54 -7.78
CA PRO A 99 -6.22 17.41 -8.61
C PRO A 99 -5.04 16.64 -8.03
N ARG A 100 -4.06 17.36 -7.45
CA ARG A 100 -2.91 16.73 -6.80
C ARG A 100 -3.32 15.90 -5.59
N THR A 101 -4.22 16.42 -4.76
CA THR A 101 -4.73 15.70 -3.57
C THR A 101 -5.52 14.46 -3.97
N LEU A 102 -6.39 14.57 -4.98
CA LEU A 102 -7.11 13.42 -5.53
C LEU A 102 -6.16 12.36 -6.08
N ALA A 103 -5.15 12.77 -6.84
CA ALA A 103 -4.14 11.85 -7.36
C ALA A 103 -3.41 11.10 -6.22
N VAL A 104 -3.04 11.80 -5.15
CA VAL A 104 -2.38 11.18 -3.97
C VAL A 104 -3.29 10.16 -3.29
N ILE A 105 -4.58 10.44 -3.14
CA ILE A 105 -5.55 9.50 -2.55
C ILE A 105 -5.66 8.24 -3.40
N ILE A 106 -5.87 8.40 -4.71
CA ILE A 106 -6.06 7.27 -5.64
C ILE A 106 -4.78 6.44 -5.74
N LEU A 107 -3.63 7.09 -5.98
CA LEU A 107 -2.36 6.38 -6.12
C LEU A 107 -1.88 5.76 -4.82
N GLY A 108 -2.08 6.43 -3.68
CA GLY A 108 -1.77 5.88 -2.36
C GLY A 108 -2.61 4.67 -2.03
N GLY A 109 -3.91 4.72 -2.32
CA GLY A 109 -4.83 3.59 -2.17
C GLY A 109 -4.44 2.41 -3.06
N ALA A 110 -4.15 2.67 -4.34
CA ALA A 110 -3.70 1.65 -5.28
C ALA A 110 -2.37 1.00 -4.85
N LEU A 111 -1.41 1.79 -4.37
CA LEU A 111 -0.13 1.31 -3.88
C LEU A 111 -0.28 0.46 -2.62
N SER A 112 -1.16 0.85 -1.70
CA SER A 112 -1.48 0.09 -0.49
C SER A 112 -2.09 -1.28 -0.84
N LEU A 113 -3.04 -1.31 -1.78
CA LEU A 113 -3.66 -2.54 -2.25
C LEU A 113 -2.63 -3.45 -2.96
N ALA A 114 -1.80 -2.89 -3.83
CA ALA A 114 -0.73 -3.64 -4.49
C ALA A 114 0.26 -4.23 -3.48
N GLY A 115 0.65 -3.45 -2.46
CA GLY A 115 1.50 -3.92 -1.36
C GLY A 115 0.87 -5.09 -0.61
N TYR A 116 -0.40 -4.97 -0.24
CA TYR A 116 -1.13 -6.04 0.44
C TYR A 116 -1.20 -7.33 -0.39
N LEU A 117 -1.51 -7.22 -1.68
CA LEU A 117 -1.56 -8.37 -2.59
C LEU A 117 -0.21 -9.06 -2.71
N LEU A 118 0.88 -8.28 -2.87
CA LEU A 118 2.23 -8.81 -2.96
C LEU A 118 2.66 -9.51 -1.66
N GLN A 119 2.43 -8.89 -0.51
CA GLN A 119 2.74 -9.49 0.79
C GLN A 119 1.97 -10.80 1.02
N THR A 120 0.70 -10.83 0.61
CA THR A 120 -0.13 -12.04 0.70
C THR A 120 0.35 -13.12 -0.25
N PHE A 121 0.66 -12.77 -1.49
CA PHE A 121 1.14 -13.72 -2.51
C PHE A 121 2.49 -14.33 -2.15
N PHE A 122 3.41 -13.52 -1.65
CA PHE A 122 4.75 -13.96 -1.28
C PHE A 122 4.84 -14.53 0.15
N TYR A 123 3.76 -14.48 0.93
CA TYR A 123 3.76 -14.83 2.36
C TYR A 123 4.90 -14.13 3.13
N ASN A 124 5.26 -12.93 2.73
CA ASN A 124 6.38 -12.18 3.26
C ASN A 124 6.01 -10.71 3.44
N PRO A 125 6.04 -10.18 4.67
CA PRO A 125 5.68 -8.77 4.94
C PRO A 125 6.68 -7.75 4.35
N ILE A 126 7.86 -8.20 3.93
CA ILE A 126 8.89 -7.33 3.32
C ILE A 126 8.64 -7.15 1.82
N ALA A 127 7.87 -8.03 1.18
CA ALA A 127 7.59 -7.96 -0.24
C ALA A 127 6.66 -6.78 -0.56
N GLY A 128 7.24 -5.73 -1.12
CA GLY A 128 6.51 -4.55 -1.59
C GLY A 128 6.85 -4.22 -3.03
N PRO A 129 6.03 -3.40 -3.72
CA PRO A 129 6.27 -3.06 -5.14
C PRO A 129 7.59 -2.32 -5.36
N PHE A 130 8.08 -1.58 -4.37
CA PHE A 130 9.38 -0.90 -4.43
C PHE A 130 10.55 -1.86 -4.34
N VAL A 131 10.43 -2.92 -3.52
CA VAL A 131 11.50 -3.90 -3.30
C VAL A 131 11.74 -4.75 -4.55
N LEU A 132 10.73 -4.93 -5.39
CA LEU A 132 10.84 -5.68 -6.66
C LEU A 132 11.49 -4.87 -7.80
N GLY A 133 12.01 -3.66 -7.55
CA GLY A 133 12.70 -2.86 -8.55
C GLY A 133 11.79 -2.25 -9.63
N ILE A 134 10.47 -2.36 -9.50
CA ILE A 134 9.49 -1.85 -10.49
C ILE A 134 9.64 -0.33 -10.64
N SER A 135 9.77 0.38 -9.53
CA SER A 135 9.95 1.85 -9.52
C SER A 135 11.27 2.30 -10.17
N SER A 136 12.35 1.55 -9.95
CA SER A 136 13.65 1.85 -10.56
C SER A 136 13.64 1.61 -12.07
N GLY A 137 12.96 0.53 -12.52
CA GLY A 137 12.76 0.26 -13.95
C GLY A 137 11.93 1.34 -14.64
N ALA A 138 10.86 1.81 -14.00
CA ALA A 138 10.07 2.92 -14.50
C ALA A 138 10.90 4.20 -14.67
N LYS A 139 11.67 4.59 -13.65
CA LYS A 139 12.56 5.75 -13.69
C LYS A 139 13.61 5.64 -14.77
N MET A 140 14.21 4.46 -14.95
CA MET A 140 15.23 4.21 -15.97
C MET A 140 14.69 4.47 -17.40
N VAL A 141 13.51 3.93 -17.72
CA VAL A 141 12.93 4.12 -19.05
C VAL A 141 12.50 5.57 -19.27
N VAL A 142 11.95 6.23 -18.26
CA VAL A 142 11.62 7.66 -18.33
C VAL A 142 12.88 8.49 -18.59
N ALA A 143 13.97 8.25 -17.89
CA ALA A 143 15.24 8.95 -18.10
C ALA A 143 15.78 8.75 -19.52
N LEU A 144 15.79 7.50 -20.00
CA LEU A 144 16.21 7.18 -21.38
C LEU A 144 15.35 7.90 -22.43
N VAL A 145 14.03 7.89 -22.26
CA VAL A 145 13.10 8.56 -23.16
C VAL A 145 13.32 10.07 -23.13
N MET A 146 13.51 10.68 -21.94
CA MET A 146 13.81 12.10 -21.83
C MET A 146 15.08 12.48 -22.57
N VAL A 147 16.17 11.80 -22.33
CA VAL A 147 17.46 12.11 -23.00
C VAL A 147 17.36 11.92 -24.50
N PHE A 148 16.73 10.82 -24.96
CA PHE A 148 16.57 10.54 -26.39
C PHE A 148 15.69 11.55 -27.12
N LEU A 149 14.58 11.97 -26.51
CA LEU A 149 13.64 12.94 -27.12
C LEU A 149 14.18 14.37 -27.03
N MET A 150 14.84 14.75 -25.93
CA MET A 150 15.51 16.07 -25.82
C MET A 150 16.59 16.24 -26.88
N GLY A 151 17.36 15.18 -27.19
CA GLY A 151 18.35 15.21 -28.27
C GLY A 151 17.76 15.42 -29.67
N ARG A 152 16.45 15.19 -29.84
CA ARG A 152 15.73 15.39 -31.11
C ARG A 152 14.86 16.64 -31.16
N ALA A 153 14.89 17.49 -30.12
CA ALA A 153 14.04 18.68 -29.99
C ALA A 153 12.52 18.41 -30.12
N ILE A 154 12.08 17.19 -29.74
CA ILE A 154 10.67 16.80 -29.75
C ILE A 154 10.01 17.28 -28.47
N ARG A 155 8.82 17.88 -28.56
CA ARG A 155 8.04 18.27 -27.37
C ARG A 155 7.57 17.02 -26.63
N ILE A 156 7.97 16.92 -25.37
CA ILE A 156 7.59 15.81 -24.49
C ILE A 156 6.27 16.15 -23.81
N THR A 157 5.28 15.29 -23.96
CA THR A 157 3.98 15.44 -23.30
C THR A 157 3.95 14.62 -22.00
N SER A 158 3.13 15.02 -21.05
CA SER A 158 2.94 14.25 -19.80
C SER A 158 2.49 12.80 -20.08
N ALA A 159 1.71 12.59 -21.14
CA ALA A 159 1.27 11.26 -21.56
C ALA A 159 2.45 10.35 -21.99
N ASP A 160 3.44 10.91 -22.69
CA ASP A 160 4.63 10.17 -23.12
C ASP A 160 5.44 9.67 -21.90
N MET A 161 5.56 10.53 -20.88
CA MET A 161 6.24 10.16 -19.62
C MET A 161 5.51 9.07 -18.86
N ILE A 162 4.17 9.12 -18.80
CA ILE A 162 3.35 8.10 -18.16
C ILE A 162 3.48 6.77 -18.91
N ALA A 163 3.41 6.80 -20.24
CA ALA A 163 3.59 5.62 -21.07
C ALA A 163 4.99 5.01 -20.91
N ALA A 164 6.04 5.82 -20.91
CA ALA A 164 7.41 5.40 -20.67
C ALA A 164 7.59 4.76 -19.28
N ALA A 165 7.04 5.37 -18.24
CA ALA A 165 7.07 4.83 -16.89
C ALA A 165 6.35 3.49 -16.80
N PHE A 166 5.19 3.35 -17.44
CA PHE A 166 4.43 2.10 -17.48
C PHE A 166 5.20 0.99 -18.19
N VAL A 167 5.76 1.26 -19.37
CA VAL A 167 6.60 0.31 -20.10
C VAL A 167 7.80 -0.12 -19.26
N GLY A 168 8.49 0.83 -18.62
CA GLY A 168 9.63 0.53 -17.75
C GLY A 168 9.26 -0.35 -16.56
N ALA A 169 8.13 -0.06 -15.92
CA ALA A 169 7.60 -0.89 -14.83
C ALA A 169 7.28 -2.31 -15.30
N MET A 170 6.64 -2.46 -16.47
CA MET A 170 6.30 -3.76 -17.05
C MET A 170 7.54 -4.56 -17.46
N LEU A 171 8.54 -3.92 -18.03
CA LEU A 171 9.82 -4.58 -18.38
C LEU A 171 10.55 -5.08 -17.13
N SER A 172 10.66 -4.23 -16.11
CA SER A 172 11.28 -4.61 -14.84
C SER A 172 10.56 -5.77 -14.16
N MET A 173 9.23 -5.70 -14.06
CA MET A 173 8.43 -6.78 -13.49
C MET A 173 8.52 -8.07 -14.32
N GLY A 174 8.46 -7.95 -15.65
CA GLY A 174 8.63 -9.08 -16.57
C GLY A 174 9.97 -9.79 -16.38
N PHE A 175 11.05 -9.03 -16.19
CA PHE A 175 12.38 -9.58 -15.93
C PHE A 175 12.44 -10.31 -14.57
N VAL A 176 11.86 -9.73 -13.52
CA VAL A 176 11.76 -10.38 -12.21
C VAL A 176 10.97 -11.70 -12.31
N LEU A 177 9.86 -11.71 -13.03
CA LEU A 177 9.04 -12.92 -13.23
C LEU A 177 9.77 -13.99 -14.04
N LEU A 178 10.54 -13.62 -15.07
CA LEU A 178 11.38 -14.55 -15.83
C LEU A 178 12.45 -15.19 -14.93
N LEU A 179 13.08 -14.38 -14.09
CA LEU A 179 14.09 -14.86 -13.16
C LEU A 179 13.49 -15.76 -12.08
N SER A 180 12.25 -15.46 -11.64
CA SER A 180 11.49 -16.26 -10.69
C SER A 180 11.32 -17.72 -11.11
N ARG A 181 11.24 -18.00 -12.42
CA ARG A 181 11.13 -19.37 -12.94
C ARG A 181 12.38 -20.22 -12.72
N ARG A 182 13.53 -19.58 -12.54
CA ARG A 182 14.83 -20.26 -12.35
C ARG A 182 15.27 -20.30 -10.88
N VAL A 183 14.68 -19.46 -10.05
CA VAL A 183 15.06 -19.30 -8.63
C VAL A 183 14.09 -20.08 -7.73
N LYS A 184 14.63 -21.02 -6.97
CA LYS A 184 13.88 -21.80 -5.99
C LYS A 184 13.90 -21.07 -4.64
N GLY A 185 12.83 -20.31 -4.34
CA GLY A 185 12.64 -19.69 -3.02
C GLY A 185 12.23 -18.21 -3.08
N MET A 186 11.30 -17.84 -2.21
CA MET A 186 10.71 -16.48 -2.16
C MET A 186 11.75 -15.42 -1.76
N SER A 187 12.66 -15.74 -0.84
CA SER A 187 13.71 -14.81 -0.41
C SER A 187 14.65 -14.43 -1.54
N MET A 188 15.01 -15.38 -2.39
CA MET A 188 15.87 -15.14 -3.56
C MET A 188 15.19 -14.26 -4.62
N LEU A 189 13.87 -14.35 -4.74
CA LEU A 189 13.11 -13.47 -5.64
C LEU A 189 13.15 -12.02 -5.19
N VAL A 190 13.01 -11.76 -3.89
CA VAL A 190 13.13 -10.42 -3.32
C VAL A 190 14.54 -9.87 -3.54
N VAL A 191 15.57 -10.66 -3.26
CA VAL A 191 16.97 -10.27 -3.49
C VAL A 191 17.22 -9.94 -4.97
N SER A 192 16.72 -10.76 -5.89
CA SER A 192 16.87 -10.50 -7.32
C SER A 192 16.17 -9.21 -7.75
N GLY A 193 14.99 -8.91 -7.22
CA GLY A 193 14.28 -7.66 -7.46
C GLY A 193 15.06 -6.43 -7.01
N VAL A 194 15.66 -6.50 -5.81
CA VAL A 194 16.53 -5.44 -5.28
C VAL A 194 17.75 -5.23 -6.18
N MET A 195 18.41 -6.32 -6.62
CA MET A 195 19.58 -6.23 -7.52
C MET A 195 19.22 -5.59 -8.85
N ILE A 196 18.08 -5.94 -9.44
CA ILE A 196 17.57 -5.31 -10.66
C ILE A 196 17.31 -3.82 -10.40
N GLY A 197 16.73 -3.48 -9.26
CA GLY A 197 16.52 -2.10 -8.85
C GLY A 197 17.80 -1.27 -8.81
N TYR A 198 18.88 -1.81 -8.26
CA TYR A 198 20.18 -1.15 -8.22
C TYR A 198 20.80 -1.00 -9.63
N ILE A 199 20.70 -2.02 -10.47
CA ILE A 199 21.19 -1.96 -11.85
C ILE A 199 20.43 -0.85 -12.62
N CYS A 200 19.11 -0.82 -12.54
CA CYS A 200 18.31 0.23 -13.18
C CYS A 200 18.66 1.62 -12.66
N SER A 201 18.90 1.77 -11.34
CA SER A 201 19.30 3.05 -10.75
C SER A 201 20.67 3.49 -11.22
N ALA A 202 21.65 2.59 -11.30
CA ALA A 202 22.99 2.90 -11.79
C ALA A 202 22.96 3.34 -13.27
N ILE A 203 22.15 2.68 -14.11
CA ILE A 203 21.94 3.09 -15.49
C ILE A 203 21.29 4.48 -15.57
N THR A 204 20.30 4.73 -14.71
CA THR A 204 19.62 6.04 -14.65
C THR A 204 20.60 7.15 -14.31
N GLU A 205 21.45 6.96 -13.29
CA GLU A 205 22.46 7.93 -12.89
C GLU A 205 23.45 8.20 -14.02
N LEU A 206 23.92 7.15 -14.69
CA LEU A 206 24.85 7.28 -15.82
C LEU A 206 24.24 8.02 -17.02
N VAL A 207 22.94 7.91 -17.25
CA VAL A 207 22.24 8.56 -18.35
C VAL A 207 21.93 10.02 -18.05
N VAL A 208 21.72 10.37 -16.78
CA VAL A 208 21.33 11.74 -16.36
C VAL A 208 22.54 12.62 -16.06
N THR A 209 23.70 12.03 -15.80
CA THR A 209 24.95 12.77 -15.57
C THR A 209 25.59 13.18 -16.89
#